data_a9e865851cc7fa2598cae946edcbe63d
#
_entry.id   a9e865851cc7fa2598cae946edcbe63d
#
_cell.length_a   1.000
_cell.length_b   1.000
_cell.length_c   1.000
_cell.angle_alpha   90.00
_cell.angle_beta   90.00
_cell.angle_gamma   90.00
#
_symmetry.space_group_name_H-M   'P 1'
#
loop_
_entity.id
_entity.type
_entity.pdbx_description
1 polymer ?
#
loop_
_entity_poly.entity_id
_entity_poly.type
_entity_poly.pdbx_seq_one_letter_code
_entity_poly.pdbx_strand_id
1 'polypeptide(L)'
;NESCYWFPDYLADIDEIKKIFSPDKPLMLIGHSMGGNVASMYAGIFPENVSHLVNVEGFGLKESDPNNAPSRYQQWIEKQNDVQSFREYDSLYDLASRIKKRNQNISIERAIYVASQWAEKLDTGKIKLRADPKHKLPNATQYRRSEAEACWRLISAKTLCVFGKNSSFFKEVIPIQENNINKSWLNNSKTVEIPGAGHMIHLENPEFLANEIENFIMNE
;
A
#
# COMPACT_ATOMS: atom_id res chain seq x y z
N ASN A 1 5.51 -18.48 1.22
CA ASN A 1 5.15 -19.11 2.50
C ASN A 1 3.63 -19.33 2.55
N GLU A 2 3.15 -20.57 2.59
CA GLU A 2 1.72 -20.88 2.57
C GLU A 2 1.00 -20.51 3.88
N SER A 3 1.72 -20.20 4.94
CA SER A 3 1.13 -20.01 6.26
C SER A 3 0.96 -18.56 6.69
N CYS A 4 1.69 -17.62 6.12
CA CYS A 4 1.58 -16.19 6.45
C CYS A 4 2.13 -15.31 5.32
N TYR A 5 1.78 -14.03 5.35
CA TYR A 5 2.29 -13.01 4.44
C TYR A 5 3.40 -12.21 5.14
N TRP A 6 4.62 -12.31 4.65
CA TRP A 6 5.75 -11.54 5.14
C TRP A 6 6.04 -10.38 4.19
N PHE A 7 6.42 -9.26 4.73
CA PHE A 7 6.71 -8.08 3.92
C PHE A 7 7.80 -8.34 2.85
N PRO A 8 8.91 -9.07 3.14
CA PRO A 8 9.90 -9.40 2.12
C PRO A 8 9.37 -10.25 0.95
N ASP A 9 8.32 -11.06 1.17
CA ASP A 9 7.73 -11.87 0.09
C ASP A 9 7.19 -10.98 -1.04
N TYR A 10 6.60 -9.82 -0.72
CA TYR A 10 6.12 -8.86 -1.72
C TYR A 10 7.25 -8.24 -2.54
N LEU A 11 8.45 -8.09 -1.96
CA LEU A 11 9.62 -7.61 -2.71
C LEU A 11 10.07 -8.66 -3.73
N ALA A 12 10.08 -9.93 -3.33
CA ALA A 12 10.37 -11.04 -4.22
C ALA A 12 9.32 -11.18 -5.34
N ASP A 13 8.03 -10.97 -5.03
CA ASP A 13 6.95 -10.99 -6.01
C ASP A 13 7.13 -9.91 -7.09
N ILE A 14 7.53 -8.68 -6.71
CA ILE A 14 7.84 -7.63 -7.70
C ILE A 14 9.01 -8.06 -8.60
N ASP A 15 10.04 -8.68 -8.04
CA ASP A 15 11.19 -9.14 -8.80
C ASP A 15 10.80 -10.22 -9.82
N GLU A 16 9.96 -11.16 -9.43
CA GLU A 16 9.41 -12.17 -10.36
C GLU A 16 8.53 -11.54 -11.45
N ILE A 17 7.67 -10.57 -11.09
CA ILE A 17 6.89 -9.80 -12.07
C ILE A 17 7.81 -9.09 -13.06
N LYS A 18 8.89 -8.46 -12.57
CA LYS A 18 9.90 -7.80 -13.40
C LYS A 18 10.51 -8.78 -14.42
N LYS A 19 10.93 -9.95 -13.97
CA LYS A 19 11.54 -10.98 -14.83
C LYS A 19 10.59 -11.48 -15.91
N ILE A 20 9.30 -11.63 -15.57
CA ILE A 20 8.28 -12.16 -16.50
C ILE A 20 7.80 -11.11 -17.49
N PHE A 21 7.45 -9.92 -17.01
CA PHE A 21 6.73 -8.92 -17.82
C PHE A 21 7.61 -7.83 -18.41
N SER A 22 8.79 -7.60 -17.86
CA SER A 22 9.71 -6.56 -18.34
C SER A 22 11.18 -6.94 -18.15
N PRO A 23 11.65 -8.09 -18.70
CA PRO A 23 12.99 -8.59 -18.44
C PRO A 23 14.09 -7.58 -18.82
N ASP A 24 13.90 -6.88 -19.93
CA ASP A 24 14.94 -6.04 -20.54
C ASP A 24 14.78 -4.53 -20.28
N LYS A 25 13.68 -4.12 -19.63
CA LYS A 25 13.37 -2.69 -19.41
C LYS A 25 13.05 -2.40 -17.95
N PRO A 26 13.43 -1.24 -17.42
CA PRO A 26 13.01 -0.82 -16.09
C PRO A 26 11.49 -0.71 -16.00
N LEU A 27 10.96 -0.97 -14.80
CA LEU A 27 9.53 -0.83 -14.48
C LEU A 27 9.16 0.63 -14.21
N MET A 28 7.91 0.95 -14.48
CA MET A 28 7.19 2.08 -13.86
C MET A 28 6.31 1.50 -12.77
N LEU A 29 6.59 1.84 -11.52
CA LEU A 29 5.87 1.30 -10.37
C LEU A 29 4.93 2.34 -9.77
N ILE A 30 3.69 1.94 -9.56
CA ILE A 30 2.69 2.73 -8.83
C ILE A 30 2.24 1.90 -7.64
N GLY A 31 2.42 2.42 -6.44
CA GLY A 31 2.01 1.74 -5.22
C GLY A 31 1.23 2.63 -4.27
N HIS A 32 0.15 2.10 -3.70
CA HIS A 32 -0.65 2.77 -2.69
C HIS A 32 -0.44 2.13 -1.31
N SER A 33 -0.28 2.94 -0.28
CA SER A 33 -0.17 2.50 1.11
C SER A 33 0.95 1.45 1.30
N MET A 34 0.64 0.25 1.76
CA MET A 34 1.61 -0.84 1.85
C MET A 34 2.30 -1.11 0.50
N GLY A 35 1.56 -1.11 -0.62
CA GLY A 35 2.13 -1.28 -1.95
C GLY A 35 3.08 -0.15 -2.34
N GLY A 36 2.85 1.08 -1.89
CA GLY A 36 3.77 2.20 -2.06
C GLY A 36 5.08 2.01 -1.29
N ASN A 37 5.00 1.46 -0.06
CA ASN A 37 6.19 1.13 0.72
C ASN A 37 6.98 -0.02 0.07
N VAL A 38 6.30 -1.08 -0.38
CA VAL A 38 6.92 -2.21 -1.11
C VAL A 38 7.61 -1.72 -2.38
N ALA A 39 6.91 -0.94 -3.22
CA ALA A 39 7.46 -0.39 -4.47
C ALA A 39 8.69 0.51 -4.21
N SER A 40 8.62 1.36 -3.17
CA SER A 40 9.74 2.24 -2.80
C SER A 40 10.94 1.46 -2.30
N MET A 41 10.74 0.42 -1.49
CA MET A 41 11.85 -0.42 -1.04
C MET A 41 12.47 -1.18 -2.20
N TYR A 42 11.65 -1.77 -3.09
CA TYR A 42 12.16 -2.45 -4.28
C TYR A 42 12.96 -1.52 -5.19
N ALA A 43 12.47 -0.29 -5.42
CA ALA A 43 13.19 0.72 -6.20
C ALA A 43 14.55 1.12 -5.59
N GLY A 44 14.70 1.03 -4.28
CA GLY A 44 15.97 1.27 -3.62
C GLY A 44 16.90 0.05 -3.58
N ILE A 45 16.34 -1.16 -3.55
CA ILE A 45 17.11 -2.42 -3.58
C ILE A 45 17.70 -2.66 -5.00
N PHE A 46 16.90 -2.34 -6.03
CA PHE A 46 17.27 -2.52 -7.45
C PHE A 46 17.03 -1.21 -8.22
N PRO A 47 17.87 -0.18 -8.00
CA PRO A 47 17.67 1.14 -8.62
C PRO A 47 17.61 1.11 -10.15
N GLU A 48 18.34 0.19 -10.78
CA GLU A 48 18.37 0.01 -12.23
C GLU A 48 17.09 -0.63 -12.81
N ASN A 49 16.32 -1.30 -11.97
CA ASN A 49 15.10 -1.98 -12.37
C ASN A 49 13.86 -1.08 -12.38
N VAL A 50 13.95 0.16 -11.88
CA VAL A 50 12.81 1.08 -11.78
C VAL A 50 13.16 2.43 -12.39
N SER A 51 12.43 2.83 -13.42
CA SER A 51 12.59 4.14 -14.08
C SER A 51 11.73 5.22 -13.42
N HIS A 52 10.50 4.89 -13.07
CA HIS A 52 9.53 5.79 -12.44
C HIS A 52 8.87 5.13 -11.26
N LEU A 53 8.76 5.88 -10.18
CA LEU A 53 8.08 5.46 -8.96
C LEU A 53 6.98 6.46 -8.61
N VAL A 54 5.75 5.99 -8.51
CA VAL A 54 4.65 6.78 -7.93
C VAL A 54 4.27 6.16 -6.59
N ASN A 55 4.57 6.87 -5.53
CA ASN A 55 4.25 6.47 -4.16
C ASN A 55 3.02 7.24 -3.69
N VAL A 56 1.89 6.55 -3.56
CA VAL A 56 0.61 7.11 -3.09
C VAL A 56 0.41 6.70 -1.64
N GLU A 57 0.62 7.63 -0.70
CA GLU A 57 0.41 7.38 0.75
C GLU A 57 1.20 6.19 1.33
N GLY A 58 2.33 5.82 0.74
CA GLY A 58 3.09 4.60 1.08
C GLY A 58 4.43 4.85 1.78
N PHE A 59 4.47 5.72 2.78
CA PHE A 59 5.71 6.15 3.44
C PHE A 59 6.06 5.33 4.70
N GLY A 60 5.71 4.04 4.68
CA GLY A 60 6.01 3.11 5.75
C GLY A 60 5.22 3.34 7.04
N LEU A 61 5.68 2.74 8.10
CA LEU A 61 5.12 2.84 9.45
C LEU A 61 6.14 3.50 10.38
N LYS A 62 5.70 3.87 11.57
CA LYS A 62 6.63 4.28 12.64
C LYS A 62 7.54 3.11 13.03
N GLU A 63 8.74 3.41 13.54
CA GLU A 63 9.63 2.41 14.11
C GLU A 63 8.89 1.65 15.22
N SER A 64 8.99 0.34 15.21
CA SER A 64 8.36 -0.49 16.21
C SER A 64 9.22 -0.57 17.48
N ASP A 65 8.59 -0.47 18.66
CA ASP A 65 9.30 -0.60 19.93
C ASP A 65 9.74 -2.07 20.16
N PRO A 66 11.05 -2.35 20.34
CA PRO A 66 11.54 -3.69 20.65
C PRO A 66 10.91 -4.31 21.90
N ASN A 67 10.50 -3.50 22.87
CA ASN A 67 9.88 -3.98 24.11
C ASN A 67 8.52 -4.67 23.86
N ASN A 68 7.90 -4.44 22.71
CA ASN A 68 6.66 -5.13 22.30
C ASN A 68 6.92 -6.55 21.75
N ALA A 69 8.17 -7.00 21.65
CA ALA A 69 8.49 -8.32 21.08
C ALA A 69 7.81 -9.49 21.81
N PRO A 70 7.79 -9.57 23.15
CA PRO A 70 7.15 -10.70 23.85
C PRO A 70 5.66 -10.81 23.51
N SER A 71 4.90 -9.71 23.58
CA SER A 71 3.47 -9.72 23.26
C SER A 71 3.20 -9.99 21.78
N ARG A 72 4.05 -9.51 20.89
CA ARG A 72 3.94 -9.78 19.45
C ARG A 72 4.16 -11.25 19.13
N TYR A 73 5.20 -11.88 19.69
CA TYR A 73 5.46 -13.29 19.50
C TYR A 73 4.36 -14.16 20.12
N GLN A 74 3.86 -13.79 21.29
CA GLN A 74 2.73 -14.48 21.89
C GLN A 74 1.50 -14.45 20.96
N GLN A 75 1.11 -13.27 20.49
CA GLN A 75 -0.02 -13.13 19.56
C GLN A 75 0.19 -13.91 18.27
N TRP A 76 1.40 -13.91 17.72
CA TRP A 76 1.71 -14.67 16.52
C TRP A 76 1.56 -16.16 16.75
N ILE A 77 2.10 -16.72 17.85
CA ILE A 77 1.99 -18.13 18.22
C ILE A 77 0.52 -18.53 18.40
N GLU A 78 -0.23 -17.76 19.18
CA GLU A 78 -1.63 -18.06 19.49
C GLU A 78 -2.54 -18.04 18.25
N LYS A 79 -2.25 -17.17 17.30
CA LYS A 79 -3.13 -16.94 16.13
C LYS A 79 -2.73 -17.69 14.87
N GLN A 80 -1.63 -18.42 14.85
CA GLN A 80 -1.18 -19.14 13.64
C GLN A 80 -2.24 -20.10 13.07
N ASN A 81 -3.01 -20.75 13.94
CA ASN A 81 -4.04 -21.72 13.56
C ASN A 81 -5.46 -21.15 13.63
N ASP A 82 -5.62 -19.87 13.98
CA ASP A 82 -6.91 -19.20 14.12
C ASP A 82 -7.13 -18.21 12.95
N VAL A 83 -7.15 -18.73 11.74
CA VAL A 83 -7.44 -17.93 10.54
C VAL A 83 -8.92 -17.64 10.45
N GLN A 84 -9.34 -16.50 10.94
CA GLN A 84 -10.72 -16.04 10.86
C GLN A 84 -11.11 -15.73 9.40
N SER A 85 -12.09 -16.42 8.86
CA SER A 85 -12.63 -16.13 7.53
C SER A 85 -13.15 -14.69 7.43
N PHE A 86 -13.25 -14.17 6.21
CA PHE A 86 -13.95 -12.91 5.99
C PHE A 86 -15.45 -13.06 6.23
N ARG A 87 -16.07 -12.00 6.72
CA ARG A 87 -17.51 -11.93 6.87
C ARG A 87 -18.19 -12.13 5.51
N GLU A 88 -19.28 -12.91 5.50
CA GLU A 88 -20.19 -13.01 4.38
C GLU A 88 -21.26 -11.91 4.44
N TYR A 89 -21.76 -11.53 3.27
CA TYR A 89 -22.81 -10.53 3.06
C TYR A 89 -23.93 -11.12 2.22
N ASP A 90 -25.16 -10.69 2.47
CA ASP A 90 -26.32 -11.20 1.74
C ASP A 90 -26.39 -10.61 0.32
N SER A 91 -25.80 -9.44 0.10
CA SER A 91 -25.75 -8.79 -1.21
C SER A 91 -24.46 -8.00 -1.42
N LEU A 92 -24.21 -7.68 -2.70
CA LEU A 92 -23.13 -6.77 -3.08
C LEU A 92 -23.35 -5.36 -2.50
N TYR A 93 -24.60 -4.95 -2.36
CA TYR A 93 -24.96 -3.66 -1.77
C TYR A 93 -24.59 -3.59 -0.29
N ASP A 94 -24.75 -4.70 0.47
CA ASP A 94 -24.36 -4.72 1.89
C ASP A 94 -22.85 -4.57 2.06
N LEU A 95 -22.07 -5.24 1.20
CA LEU A 95 -20.62 -5.04 1.17
C LEU A 95 -20.26 -3.60 0.77
N ALA A 96 -20.90 -3.05 -0.27
CA ALA A 96 -20.70 -1.67 -0.71
C ALA A 96 -21.03 -0.65 0.39
N SER A 97 -22.12 -0.85 1.11
CA SER A 97 -22.52 -0.02 2.24
C SER A 97 -21.46 -0.02 3.34
N ARG A 98 -20.82 -1.17 3.59
CA ARG A 98 -19.71 -1.28 4.53
C ARG A 98 -18.45 -0.56 4.05
N ILE A 99 -18.13 -0.66 2.75
CA ILE A 99 -17.02 0.05 2.13
C ILE A 99 -17.23 1.56 2.24
N LYS A 100 -18.42 2.06 1.88
CA LYS A 100 -18.79 3.47 2.01
C LYS A 100 -18.70 3.97 3.45
N LYS A 101 -19.17 3.19 4.43
CA LYS A 101 -19.08 3.56 5.83
C LYS A 101 -17.65 3.78 6.32
N ARG A 102 -16.67 3.04 5.74
CA ARG A 102 -15.24 3.19 6.05
C ARG A 102 -14.58 4.32 5.27
N ASN A 103 -15.13 4.65 4.09
CA ASN A 103 -14.60 5.65 3.17
C ASN A 103 -15.73 6.64 2.86
N GLN A 104 -15.98 7.57 3.78
CA GLN A 104 -17.16 8.44 3.74
C GLN A 104 -17.19 9.38 2.53
N ASN A 105 -16.04 9.64 1.92
CA ASN A 105 -15.89 10.56 0.78
C ASN A 105 -16.22 9.93 -0.58
N ILE A 106 -16.43 8.61 -0.67
CA ILE A 106 -16.81 7.97 -1.94
C ILE A 106 -18.34 7.97 -2.14
N SER A 107 -18.82 7.92 -3.38
CA SER A 107 -20.23 7.72 -3.66
C SER A 107 -20.66 6.25 -3.43
N ILE A 108 -21.97 6.00 -3.32
CA ILE A 108 -22.46 4.61 -3.18
C ILE A 108 -22.22 3.81 -4.48
N GLU A 109 -22.34 4.45 -5.64
CA GLU A 109 -22.08 3.84 -6.95
C GLU A 109 -20.63 3.38 -7.04
N ARG A 110 -19.67 4.22 -6.59
CA ARG A 110 -18.26 3.84 -6.54
C ARG A 110 -18.01 2.71 -5.53
N ALA A 111 -18.67 2.74 -4.38
CA ALA A 111 -18.59 1.65 -3.41
C ALA A 111 -19.13 0.32 -3.97
N ILE A 112 -20.20 0.36 -4.77
CA ILE A 112 -20.74 -0.82 -5.46
C ILE A 112 -19.74 -1.34 -6.50
N TYR A 113 -19.15 -0.44 -7.29
CA TYR A 113 -18.10 -0.83 -8.24
C TYR A 113 -16.92 -1.50 -7.53
N VAL A 114 -16.39 -0.90 -6.47
CA VAL A 114 -15.30 -1.48 -5.67
C VAL A 114 -15.69 -2.84 -5.10
N ALA A 115 -16.88 -2.95 -4.53
CA ALA A 115 -17.40 -4.22 -4.01
C ALA A 115 -17.45 -5.31 -5.07
N SER A 116 -17.88 -4.97 -6.31
CA SER A 116 -17.94 -5.91 -7.42
C SER A 116 -16.57 -6.44 -7.85
N GLN A 117 -15.51 -5.62 -7.69
CA GLN A 117 -14.13 -6.03 -8.02
C GLN A 117 -13.47 -6.85 -6.90
N TRP A 118 -13.80 -6.56 -5.65
CA TRP A 118 -13.16 -7.18 -4.49
C TRP A 118 -13.85 -8.47 -4.00
N ALA A 119 -15.06 -8.73 -4.49
CA ALA A 119 -15.88 -9.83 -3.98
C ALA A 119 -15.98 -11.00 -4.94
N GLU A 120 -16.34 -12.13 -4.37
CA GLU A 120 -16.80 -13.32 -5.06
C GLU A 120 -18.17 -13.74 -4.54
N LYS A 121 -18.96 -14.38 -5.40
CA LYS A 121 -20.23 -15.00 -5.04
C LYS A 121 -19.98 -16.46 -4.68
N LEU A 122 -20.45 -16.85 -3.50
CA LEU A 122 -20.39 -18.22 -3.02
C LEU A 122 -21.55 -19.08 -3.60
N ASP A 123 -21.42 -20.41 -3.53
CA ASP A 123 -22.47 -21.36 -3.92
C ASP A 123 -23.75 -21.17 -3.10
N THR A 124 -23.63 -20.65 -1.87
CA THR A 124 -24.76 -20.27 -1.01
C THR A 124 -25.53 -19.04 -1.52
N GLY A 125 -25.03 -18.38 -2.56
CA GLY A 125 -25.55 -17.11 -3.08
C GLY A 125 -25.04 -15.88 -2.33
N LYS A 126 -24.37 -16.03 -1.19
CA LYS A 126 -23.76 -14.95 -0.43
C LYS A 126 -22.51 -14.39 -1.11
N ILE A 127 -22.07 -13.23 -0.65
CA ILE A 127 -20.92 -12.49 -1.15
C ILE A 127 -19.82 -12.46 -0.06
N LYS A 128 -18.58 -12.70 -0.43
CA LYS A 128 -17.43 -12.47 0.44
C LYS A 128 -16.27 -11.78 -0.29
N LEU A 129 -15.31 -11.24 0.44
CA LEU A 129 -14.07 -10.71 -0.15
C LEU A 129 -13.19 -11.85 -0.67
N ARG A 130 -12.59 -11.66 -1.86
CA ARG A 130 -11.64 -12.60 -2.47
C ARG A 130 -10.30 -12.68 -1.76
N ALA A 131 -9.97 -11.68 -0.94
CA ALA A 131 -8.69 -11.63 -0.25
C ALA A 131 -8.47 -12.87 0.62
N ASP A 132 -7.24 -13.32 0.74
CA ASP A 132 -6.87 -14.39 1.66
C ASP A 132 -6.96 -13.88 3.12
N PRO A 133 -7.76 -14.52 3.99
CA PRO A 133 -7.88 -14.11 5.38
C PRO A 133 -6.58 -14.21 6.18
N LYS A 134 -5.57 -14.95 5.73
CA LYS A 134 -4.24 -15.00 6.32
C LYS A 134 -3.54 -13.62 6.36
N HIS A 135 -3.94 -12.67 5.51
CA HIS A 135 -3.49 -11.27 5.62
C HIS A 135 -3.83 -10.59 6.94
N LYS A 136 -4.77 -11.14 7.71
CA LYS A 136 -5.12 -10.63 9.05
C LYS A 136 -4.24 -11.18 10.17
N LEU A 137 -3.45 -12.20 9.88
CA LEU A 137 -2.59 -12.80 10.89
C LEU A 137 -1.51 -11.80 11.34
N PRO A 138 -1.20 -11.75 12.62
CA PRO A 138 -0.10 -10.93 13.11
C PRO A 138 1.22 -11.44 12.50
N ASN A 139 2.12 -10.51 12.22
CA ASN A 139 3.45 -10.85 11.72
C ASN A 139 4.44 -11.03 12.90
N ALA A 140 5.22 -12.10 12.88
CA ALA A 140 6.30 -12.31 13.85
C ALA A 140 7.44 -11.30 13.65
N THR A 141 7.68 -10.89 12.38
CA THR A 141 8.74 -9.94 12.05
C THR A 141 8.28 -8.52 12.32
N GLN A 142 9.07 -7.79 13.08
CA GLN A 142 8.84 -6.39 13.38
C GLN A 142 9.17 -5.54 12.16
N TYR A 143 8.31 -4.54 11.86
CA TYR A 143 8.66 -3.50 10.88
C TYR A 143 9.81 -2.65 11.42
N ARG A 144 10.82 -2.47 10.61
CA ARG A 144 11.98 -1.62 10.89
C ARG A 144 12.01 -0.45 9.92
N ARG A 145 11.64 0.72 10.42
CA ARG A 145 11.65 1.95 9.66
C ARG A 145 13.04 2.29 9.13
N SER A 146 14.04 2.09 9.95
CA SER A 146 15.44 2.34 9.60
C SER A 146 15.92 1.51 8.39
N GLU A 147 15.44 0.27 8.24
CA GLU A 147 15.74 -0.58 7.08
C GLU A 147 15.04 -0.06 5.82
N ALA A 148 13.75 0.32 5.93
CA ALA A 148 13.02 0.92 4.82
C ALA A 148 13.68 2.22 4.35
N GLU A 149 14.07 3.10 5.26
CA GLU A 149 14.77 4.34 4.95
C GLU A 149 16.16 4.11 4.31
N ALA A 150 16.85 3.04 4.69
CA ALA A 150 18.11 2.66 4.06
C ALA A 150 17.88 2.30 2.57
N CYS A 151 16.81 1.58 2.26
CA CYS A 151 16.41 1.32 0.86
C CYS A 151 16.04 2.62 0.14
N TRP A 152 15.18 3.46 0.74
CA TRP A 152 14.71 4.68 0.08
C TRP A 152 15.84 5.64 -0.29
N ARG A 153 16.90 5.72 0.50
CA ARG A 153 18.08 6.54 0.19
C ARG A 153 18.82 6.14 -1.10
N LEU A 154 18.60 4.92 -1.58
CA LEU A 154 19.21 4.40 -2.80
C LEU A 154 18.31 4.54 -4.04
N ILE A 155 17.09 5.08 -3.90
CA ILE A 155 16.18 5.30 -5.03
C ILE A 155 16.81 6.28 -6.00
N SER A 156 17.03 5.83 -7.24
CA SER A 156 17.47 6.66 -8.37
C SER A 156 16.34 6.97 -9.35
N ALA A 157 15.22 6.25 -9.25
CA ALA A 157 14.04 6.44 -10.09
C ALA A 157 13.46 7.85 -9.96
N LYS A 158 12.95 8.42 -11.06
CA LYS A 158 12.10 9.60 -10.98
C LYS A 158 10.91 9.27 -10.09
N THR A 159 10.64 10.12 -9.10
CA THR A 159 9.68 9.78 -8.06
C THR A 159 8.59 10.83 -7.92
N LEU A 160 7.32 10.40 -7.94
CA LEU A 160 6.16 11.20 -7.55
C LEU A 160 5.63 10.71 -6.21
N CYS A 161 5.58 11.60 -5.23
CA CYS A 161 4.97 11.36 -3.92
C CYS A 161 3.59 12.00 -3.88
N VAL A 162 2.55 11.20 -3.66
CA VAL A 162 1.16 11.68 -3.66
C VAL A 162 0.54 11.53 -2.28
N PHE A 163 -0.08 12.60 -1.80
CA PHE A 163 -0.75 12.66 -0.49
C PHE A 163 -2.18 13.14 -0.63
N GLY A 164 -3.06 12.62 0.21
CA GLY A 164 -4.40 13.17 0.39
C GLY A 164 -4.38 14.33 1.39
N LYS A 165 -4.94 15.47 1.02
CA LYS A 165 -4.99 16.66 1.90
C LYS A 165 -5.67 16.42 3.25
N ASN A 166 -6.64 15.52 3.27
CA ASN A 166 -7.39 15.14 4.47
C ASN A 166 -6.83 13.88 5.15
N SER A 167 -5.72 13.32 4.64
CA SER A 167 -5.12 12.13 5.23
C SER A 167 -4.49 12.43 6.58
N SER A 168 -4.83 11.63 7.59
CA SER A 168 -4.12 11.66 8.88
C SER A 168 -2.69 11.16 8.72
N PHE A 169 -2.47 10.27 7.78
CA PHE A 169 -1.16 9.72 7.46
C PHE A 169 -0.19 10.80 6.96
N PHE A 170 -0.68 11.71 6.10
CA PHE A 170 0.08 12.86 5.64
C PHE A 170 0.59 13.73 6.81
N LYS A 171 -0.27 14.00 7.78
CA LYS A 171 0.08 14.80 8.98
C LYS A 171 1.11 14.11 9.87
N GLU A 172 1.19 12.79 9.84
CA GLU A 172 2.17 12.02 10.60
C GLU A 172 3.52 11.92 9.88
N VAL A 173 3.52 11.96 8.56
CA VAL A 173 4.73 11.80 7.73
C VAL A 173 5.48 13.12 7.57
N ILE A 174 4.80 14.26 7.40
CA ILE A 174 5.43 15.57 7.22
C ILE A 174 6.35 15.97 8.39
N PRO A 175 5.94 15.87 9.65
CA PRO A 175 6.84 16.17 10.77
C PRO A 175 8.07 15.27 10.84
N ILE A 176 7.95 14.03 10.39
CA ILE A 176 9.07 13.09 10.32
C ILE A 176 10.07 13.53 9.24
N GLN A 177 9.58 14.06 8.12
CA GLN A 177 10.39 14.58 7.02
C GLN A 177 11.15 15.86 7.40
N GLU A 178 10.53 16.75 8.16
CA GLU A 178 11.16 17.99 8.62
C GLU A 178 12.26 17.76 9.67
N ASN A 179 12.12 16.72 10.50
CA ASN A 179 12.97 16.53 11.67
C ASN A 179 14.13 15.54 11.53
N ASN A 180 14.09 14.54 10.63
CA ASN A 180 15.14 13.50 10.60
C ASN A 180 15.32 12.72 9.30
N ILE A 181 14.53 12.93 8.26
CA ILE A 181 14.79 12.24 7.01
C ILE A 181 15.87 13.01 6.27
N ASN A 182 17.02 12.37 6.11
CA ASN A 182 17.97 12.79 5.09
C ASN A 182 17.19 12.98 3.79
N LYS A 183 16.97 14.22 3.40
CA LYS A 183 16.12 14.67 2.28
C LYS A 183 16.49 14.08 0.92
N SER A 184 17.50 13.18 0.86
CA SER A 184 18.12 12.74 -0.38
C SER A 184 17.15 12.02 -1.33
N TRP A 185 16.24 11.19 -0.83
CA TRP A 185 15.27 10.52 -1.71
C TRP A 185 14.07 11.40 -2.06
N LEU A 186 13.72 12.35 -1.17
CA LEU A 186 12.66 13.34 -1.40
C LEU A 186 13.15 14.52 -2.25
N ASN A 187 14.42 14.87 -2.21
CA ASN A 187 14.98 15.99 -2.97
C ASN A 187 14.87 15.80 -4.49
N ASN A 188 14.83 14.53 -4.96
CA ASN A 188 14.64 14.18 -6.37
C ASN A 188 13.18 13.82 -6.68
N SER A 189 12.24 14.05 -5.76
CA SER A 189 10.84 13.72 -5.94
C SER A 189 9.98 14.96 -6.14
N LYS A 190 8.98 14.82 -7.03
CA LYS A 190 7.84 15.73 -7.10
C LYS A 190 6.83 15.31 -6.04
N THR A 191 6.26 16.29 -5.34
CA THR A 191 5.21 16.04 -4.34
C THR A 191 3.91 16.68 -4.80
N VAL A 192 2.81 15.94 -4.72
CA VAL A 192 1.46 16.41 -5.05
C VAL A 192 0.50 16.08 -3.92
N GLU A 193 -0.29 17.07 -3.54
CA GLU A 193 -1.35 16.96 -2.55
C GLU A 193 -2.72 16.94 -3.25
N ILE A 194 -3.49 15.87 -3.07
CA ILE A 194 -4.81 15.72 -3.70
C ILE A 194 -5.88 16.35 -2.81
N PRO A 195 -6.57 17.40 -3.28
CA PRO A 195 -7.61 18.07 -2.50
C PRO A 195 -8.81 17.16 -2.24
N GLY A 196 -9.39 17.28 -1.04
CA GLY A 196 -10.60 16.54 -0.65
C GLY A 196 -10.42 15.04 -0.41
N ALA A 197 -9.25 14.49 -0.65
CA ALA A 197 -8.98 13.07 -0.46
C ALA A 197 -8.30 12.78 0.90
N GLY A 198 -8.63 11.64 1.49
CA GLY A 198 -7.94 11.03 2.61
C GLY A 198 -6.93 9.98 2.16
N HIS A 199 -6.72 8.95 2.99
CA HIS A 199 -5.76 7.89 2.69
C HIS A 199 -6.10 7.06 1.43
N MET A 200 -7.38 6.88 1.12
CA MET A 200 -7.83 6.06 0.00
C MET A 200 -8.03 6.89 -1.27
N ILE A 201 -7.03 7.66 -1.67
CA ILE A 201 -7.07 8.63 -2.77
C ILE A 201 -7.66 8.02 -4.06
N HIS A 202 -7.22 6.83 -4.44
CA HIS A 202 -7.67 6.12 -5.64
C HIS A 202 -9.17 5.73 -5.62
N LEU A 203 -9.80 5.76 -4.45
CA LEU A 203 -11.26 5.58 -4.30
C LEU A 203 -11.98 6.92 -4.20
N GLU A 204 -11.35 7.93 -3.61
CA GLU A 204 -11.98 9.19 -3.25
C GLU A 204 -11.87 10.23 -4.37
N ASN A 205 -10.74 10.29 -5.06
CA ASN A 205 -10.51 11.23 -6.17
C ASN A 205 -9.61 10.61 -7.27
N PRO A 206 -10.06 9.51 -7.93
CA PRO A 206 -9.25 8.80 -8.91
C PRO A 206 -8.93 9.60 -10.15
N GLU A 207 -9.83 10.48 -10.60
CA GLU A 207 -9.64 11.27 -11.80
C GLU A 207 -8.48 12.25 -11.62
N PHE A 208 -8.41 12.93 -10.50
CA PHE A 208 -7.30 13.83 -10.21
C PHE A 208 -5.98 13.06 -10.04
N LEU A 209 -6.02 11.93 -9.32
CA LEU A 209 -4.86 11.08 -9.15
C LEU A 209 -4.32 10.57 -10.50
N ALA A 210 -5.20 10.11 -11.39
CA ALA A 210 -4.82 9.63 -12.71
C ALA A 210 -4.15 10.74 -13.54
N ASN A 211 -4.73 11.92 -13.57
CA ASN A 211 -4.18 13.08 -14.28
C ASN A 211 -2.77 13.45 -13.77
N GLU A 212 -2.54 13.44 -12.47
CA GLU A 212 -1.20 13.74 -11.90
C GLU A 212 -0.18 12.66 -12.26
N ILE A 213 -0.59 11.40 -12.26
CA ILE A 213 0.27 10.27 -12.67
C ILE A 213 0.62 10.37 -14.15
N GLU A 214 -0.38 10.58 -15.02
CA GLU A 214 -0.18 10.74 -16.47
C GLU A 214 0.73 11.92 -16.78
N ASN A 215 0.48 13.08 -16.17
CA ASN A 215 1.33 14.25 -16.32
C ASN A 215 2.78 13.99 -15.86
N PHE A 216 2.97 13.24 -14.82
CA PHE A 216 4.29 12.88 -14.33
C PHE A 216 5.04 11.94 -15.27
N ILE A 217 4.33 10.99 -15.88
CA ILE A 217 4.95 10.00 -16.78
C ILE A 217 5.19 10.57 -18.19
N MET A 218 4.27 11.43 -18.69
CA MET A 218 4.27 11.85 -20.09
C MET A 218 5.03 13.16 -20.36
N ASN A 219 5.22 14.01 -19.34
CA ASN A 219 5.80 15.35 -19.51
C ASN A 219 7.28 15.43 -19.12
N GLU A 220 8.01 14.33 -19.15
CA GLU A 220 9.44 14.30 -18.83
C GLU A 220 10.30 13.72 -19.98
#